data_8868f71130bddc3ce834e7257873f17e
#
_entry.id   8868f71130bddc3ce834e7257873f17e
#
_cell.length_a   1.000
_cell.length_b   1.000
_cell.length_c   1.000
_cell.angle_alpha   90.00
_cell.angle_beta   90.00
_cell.angle_gamma   90.00
#
_symmetry.space_group_name_H-M   'P 1'
#
loop_
_entity.id
_entity.type
_entity.pdbx_description
1 polymer ?
#
loop_
_entity_poly.entity_id
_entity_poly.type
_entity_poly.pdbx_seq_one_letter_code
_entity_poly.pdbx_strand_id
1 'polypeptide(L)'
;TNVDLEFSEIGETDVERALTCFFTVYGHLLLALDDNDFHTREALSFITKIGTSPKFIELLSSILHRLIWIEKPSTIDPSHYPSTKSRLILSAINLYNLLYDRNNRRKFADESLWQWKKLPVEMIIGLLNNPSASSQTDSKTFCASMLLHRIPQVMNFDQRVTIFATTLGQHVNENFVEPGHGISVKIRRSHLYEDAMRELNPLKADLKGRIQVSFVDQFGLDEAGIDGGGLFKEFMTSLCKRAFDPEYGIFKQTETGLLYPNPNSNLIAGNHLEHFAFLGRILGKAVFEGILVEPQFAPFFLNKVLGRTNYVDDLQ
;
A
#
# COMPACT_ATOMS: atom_id res chain seq x y z
N THR A 1 -37.04 -21.43 32.83
CA THR A 1 -36.25 -22.57 32.44
C THR A 1 -34.94 -22.04 31.87
N ASN A 2 -33.90 -22.05 32.73
CA ASN A 2 -32.54 -21.76 32.37
C ASN A 2 -32.08 -22.82 31.37
N VAL A 3 -31.74 -22.41 30.19
CA VAL A 3 -30.93 -23.20 29.27
C VAL A 3 -29.50 -22.79 29.55
N ASP A 4 -28.93 -23.36 30.59
CA ASP A 4 -27.47 -23.41 30.77
C ASP A 4 -26.96 -24.39 29.70
N LEU A 5 -26.62 -23.85 28.54
CA LEU A 5 -25.83 -24.59 27.57
C LEU A 5 -24.46 -24.83 28.20
N GLU A 6 -24.23 -26.07 28.62
CA GLU A 6 -22.91 -26.55 29.03
C GLU A 6 -21.96 -26.44 27.83
N PHE A 7 -21.20 -25.35 27.77
CA PHE A 7 -20.14 -25.11 26.78
C PHE A 7 -18.95 -26.09 26.95
N SER A 8 -19.02 -27.06 27.87
CA SER A 8 -17.92 -27.96 28.20
C SER A 8 -17.69 -29.11 27.19
N GLU A 9 -18.58 -29.31 26.23
CA GLU A 9 -18.45 -30.40 25.24
C GLU A 9 -18.14 -29.91 23.81
N ILE A 10 -18.07 -28.62 23.55
CA ILE A 10 -17.76 -28.10 22.23
C ILE A 10 -16.24 -28.12 22.04
N GLY A 11 -15.74 -29.04 21.22
CA GLY A 11 -14.33 -29.15 20.90
C GLY A 11 -13.81 -27.87 20.21
N GLU A 12 -12.54 -27.54 20.43
CA GLU A 12 -11.88 -26.33 19.87
C GLU A 12 -12.09 -26.23 18.34
N THR A 13 -12.08 -27.36 17.64
CA THR A 13 -12.33 -27.46 16.19
C THR A 13 -13.75 -27.05 15.78
N ASP A 14 -14.76 -27.28 16.62
CA ASP A 14 -16.15 -26.94 16.30
C ASP A 14 -16.40 -25.45 16.48
N VAL A 15 -15.78 -24.83 17.46
CA VAL A 15 -15.75 -23.36 17.62
C VAL A 15 -15.07 -22.69 16.42
N GLU A 16 -13.93 -23.21 15.98
CA GLU A 16 -13.22 -22.72 14.80
C GLU A 16 -14.07 -22.81 13.52
N ARG A 17 -14.78 -23.93 13.34
CA ARG A 17 -15.72 -24.13 12.20
C ARG A 17 -16.88 -23.15 12.26
N ALA A 18 -17.50 -22.98 13.44
CA ALA A 18 -18.62 -22.04 13.64
C ALA A 18 -18.18 -20.61 13.34
N LEU A 19 -17.02 -20.16 13.86
CA LEU A 19 -16.47 -18.85 13.59
C LEU A 19 -16.12 -18.67 12.11
N THR A 20 -15.53 -19.68 11.47
CA THR A 20 -15.24 -19.63 10.02
C THR A 20 -16.50 -19.43 9.21
N CYS A 21 -17.56 -20.20 9.52
CA CYS A 21 -18.86 -20.09 8.86
C CYS A 21 -19.46 -18.70 9.07
N PHE A 22 -19.46 -18.20 10.30
CA PHE A 22 -19.98 -16.88 10.62
C PHE A 22 -19.20 -15.76 9.89
N PHE A 23 -17.87 -15.76 9.93
CA PHE A 23 -17.06 -14.73 9.27
C PHE A 23 -17.22 -14.77 7.75
N THR A 24 -17.34 -15.97 7.17
CA THR A 24 -17.55 -16.12 5.72
C THR A 24 -18.92 -15.59 5.31
N VAL A 25 -19.99 -16.03 5.96
CA VAL A 25 -21.36 -15.60 5.64
C VAL A 25 -21.52 -14.10 5.86
N TYR A 26 -21.00 -13.59 6.99
CA TYR A 26 -21.08 -12.17 7.29
C TYR A 26 -20.27 -11.33 6.29
N GLY A 27 -19.08 -11.80 5.89
CA GLY A 27 -18.29 -11.16 4.85
C GLY A 27 -19.02 -11.09 3.51
N HIS A 28 -19.65 -12.18 3.06
CA HIS A 28 -20.45 -12.19 1.84
C HIS A 28 -21.65 -11.25 1.92
N LEU A 29 -22.30 -11.19 3.07
CA LEU A 29 -23.40 -10.25 3.29
C LEU A 29 -22.91 -8.80 3.17
N LEU A 30 -21.77 -8.46 3.77
CA LEU A 30 -21.17 -7.13 3.62
C LEU A 30 -20.83 -6.81 2.16
N LEU A 31 -20.37 -7.76 1.37
CA LEU A 31 -20.10 -7.55 -0.06
C LEU A 31 -21.37 -7.25 -0.87
N ALA A 32 -22.52 -7.80 -0.45
CA ALA A 32 -23.81 -7.60 -1.12
C ALA A 32 -24.49 -6.27 -0.75
N LEU A 33 -24.03 -5.60 0.33
CA LEU A 33 -24.58 -4.33 0.79
C LEU A 33 -23.75 -3.18 0.26
N ASP A 34 -24.39 -2.11 -0.23
CA ASP A 34 -23.72 -0.84 -0.44
C ASP A 34 -23.49 -0.10 0.91
N ASP A 35 -22.69 0.95 0.89
CA ASP A 35 -22.37 1.69 2.12
C ASP A 35 -23.57 2.43 2.69
N ASN A 36 -24.47 2.93 1.85
CA ASN A 36 -25.66 3.61 2.30
C ASN A 36 -26.62 2.64 3.00
N ASP A 37 -26.87 1.48 2.37
CA ASP A 37 -27.66 0.41 2.96
C ASP A 37 -27.06 -0.10 4.28
N PHE A 38 -25.74 -0.23 4.34
CA PHE A 38 -25.04 -0.64 5.56
C PHE A 38 -25.24 0.35 6.72
N HIS A 39 -25.30 1.66 6.44
CA HIS A 39 -25.42 2.67 7.49
C HIS A 39 -26.84 3.11 7.82
N THR A 40 -27.79 2.99 6.89
CA THR A 40 -29.12 3.62 7.02
C THR A 40 -30.30 2.64 7.03
N ARG A 41 -30.14 1.41 6.51
CA ARG A 41 -31.25 0.46 6.38
C ARG A 41 -31.66 -0.11 7.73
N GLU A 42 -32.82 0.32 8.24
CA GLU A 42 -33.38 -0.16 9.52
C GLU A 42 -33.62 -1.68 9.54
N ALA A 43 -34.05 -2.27 8.42
CA ALA A 43 -34.28 -3.70 8.29
C ALA A 43 -33.01 -4.55 8.49
N LEU A 44 -31.81 -3.96 8.27
CA LEU A 44 -30.51 -4.59 8.44
C LEU A 44 -29.78 -4.07 9.68
N SER A 45 -30.46 -3.35 10.55
CA SER A 45 -29.86 -2.70 11.74
C SER A 45 -29.09 -3.65 12.65
N PHE A 46 -29.52 -4.91 12.74
CA PHE A 46 -28.82 -5.94 13.51
C PHE A 46 -27.42 -6.23 12.91
N ILE A 47 -27.33 -6.39 11.60
CA ILE A 47 -26.08 -6.66 10.88
C ILE A 47 -25.12 -5.49 11.00
N THR A 48 -25.65 -4.28 10.79
CA THR A 48 -24.88 -3.04 10.93
C THR A 48 -24.36 -2.87 12.36
N LYS A 49 -25.22 -3.07 13.36
CA LYS A 49 -24.85 -2.95 14.77
C LYS A 49 -23.75 -3.94 15.19
N ILE A 50 -23.72 -5.13 14.62
CA ILE A 50 -22.60 -6.07 14.84
C ILE A 50 -21.33 -5.48 14.25
N GLY A 51 -21.30 -5.16 12.94
CA GLY A 51 -20.10 -4.72 12.23
C GLY A 51 -19.53 -3.41 12.70
N THR A 52 -20.39 -2.47 13.13
CA THR A 52 -19.98 -1.17 13.67
C THR A 52 -19.68 -1.19 15.17
N SER A 53 -19.95 -2.32 15.86
CA SER A 53 -19.69 -2.44 17.29
C SER A 53 -18.22 -2.43 17.60
N PRO A 54 -17.71 -1.50 18.45
CA PRO A 54 -16.33 -1.51 18.91
C PRO A 54 -15.92 -2.85 19.53
N LYS A 55 -16.81 -3.47 20.30
CA LYS A 55 -16.57 -4.78 20.92
C LYS A 55 -16.35 -5.90 19.91
N PHE A 56 -17.10 -5.85 18.79
CA PHE A 56 -16.92 -6.85 17.73
C PHE A 56 -15.59 -6.67 16.99
N ILE A 57 -15.20 -5.40 16.72
CA ILE A 57 -13.91 -5.08 16.10
C ILE A 57 -12.76 -5.53 17.00
N GLU A 58 -12.83 -5.22 18.30
CA GLU A 58 -11.83 -5.67 19.29
C GLU A 58 -11.75 -7.20 19.37
N LEU A 59 -12.90 -7.89 19.36
CA LEU A 59 -12.94 -9.34 19.37
C LEU A 59 -12.28 -9.92 18.12
N LEU A 60 -12.65 -9.42 16.93
CA LEU A 60 -12.08 -9.87 15.66
C LEU A 60 -10.57 -9.59 15.59
N SER A 61 -10.14 -8.42 16.03
CA SER A 61 -8.74 -8.04 16.14
C SER A 61 -7.97 -8.95 17.11
N SER A 62 -8.56 -9.29 18.26
CA SER A 62 -7.93 -10.19 19.25
C SER A 62 -7.83 -11.64 18.75
N ILE A 63 -8.84 -12.13 18.01
CA ILE A 63 -8.81 -13.44 17.38
C ILE A 63 -7.65 -13.48 16.35
N LEU A 64 -7.54 -12.47 15.48
CA LEU A 64 -6.46 -12.39 14.51
C LEU A 64 -5.08 -12.30 15.19
N HIS A 65 -4.96 -11.49 16.25
CA HIS A 65 -3.72 -11.39 17.01
C HIS A 65 -3.33 -12.74 17.62
N ARG A 66 -4.27 -13.46 18.24
CA ARG A 66 -4.04 -14.79 18.79
C ARG A 66 -3.59 -15.78 17.70
N LEU A 67 -4.38 -15.93 16.65
CA LEU A 67 -4.15 -16.93 15.60
C LEU A 67 -2.88 -16.68 14.79
N ILE A 68 -2.56 -15.42 14.47
CA ILE A 68 -1.42 -15.09 13.62
C ILE A 68 -0.16 -14.88 14.46
N TRP A 69 -0.26 -14.14 15.58
CA TRP A 69 0.92 -13.67 16.30
C TRP A 69 1.31 -14.56 17.49
N ILE A 70 0.34 -15.06 18.24
CA ILE A 70 0.62 -15.92 19.41
C ILE A 70 0.86 -17.35 18.99
N GLU A 71 -0.05 -17.93 18.19
CA GLU A 71 0.00 -19.33 17.79
C GLU A 71 0.96 -19.60 16.64
N LYS A 72 1.33 -18.57 15.87
CA LYS A 72 2.35 -18.57 14.81
C LYS A 72 2.21 -19.76 13.85
N PRO A 73 1.20 -19.79 12.99
CA PRO A 73 1.07 -20.84 12.00
C PRO A 73 2.31 -20.87 11.08
N SER A 74 2.83 -22.05 10.81
CA SER A 74 4.00 -22.22 9.93
C SER A 74 3.69 -21.96 8.48
N THR A 75 2.46 -22.26 8.06
CA THR A 75 1.98 -22.02 6.70
C THR A 75 0.46 -21.83 6.73
N ILE A 76 -0.07 -20.97 5.89
CA ILE A 76 -1.46 -20.98 5.48
C ILE A 76 -1.45 -21.56 4.07
N ASP A 77 -1.71 -22.85 3.97
CA ASP A 77 -1.75 -23.53 2.68
C ASP A 77 -3.03 -23.13 1.93
N PRO A 78 -2.93 -22.39 0.82
CA PRO A 78 -4.07 -22.10 -0.03
C PRO A 78 -4.44 -23.28 -0.94
N SER A 79 -3.63 -24.37 -0.92
CA SER A 79 -3.83 -25.52 -1.79
C SER A 79 -4.91 -26.45 -1.26
N HIS A 80 -5.48 -27.21 -2.15
CA HIS A 80 -6.55 -28.22 -2.17
C HIS A 80 -7.37 -28.52 -0.90
N TYR A 81 -6.79 -28.44 0.34
CA TYR A 81 -7.52 -28.62 1.60
C TYR A 81 -6.88 -27.82 2.75
N PRO A 82 -7.13 -26.49 2.84
CA PRO A 82 -6.61 -25.72 3.95
C PRO A 82 -7.16 -26.26 5.28
N SER A 83 -6.31 -26.32 6.30
CA SER A 83 -6.73 -26.73 7.66
C SER A 83 -7.88 -25.84 8.16
N THR A 84 -8.67 -26.30 9.12
CA THR A 84 -9.77 -25.54 9.73
C THR A 84 -9.25 -24.19 10.24
N LYS A 85 -8.08 -24.18 10.86
CA LYS A 85 -7.41 -22.99 11.36
C LYS A 85 -7.00 -22.02 10.25
N SER A 86 -6.46 -22.51 9.14
CA SER A 86 -6.14 -21.68 7.97
C SER A 86 -7.37 -21.02 7.38
N ARG A 87 -8.49 -21.75 7.29
CA ARG A 87 -9.77 -21.18 6.82
C ARG A 87 -10.29 -20.10 7.77
N LEU A 88 -10.18 -20.32 9.08
CA LEU A 88 -10.58 -19.35 10.09
C LEU A 88 -9.75 -18.06 9.96
N ILE A 89 -8.43 -18.18 9.84
CA ILE A 89 -7.54 -17.01 9.66
C ILE A 89 -7.92 -16.24 8.40
N LEU A 90 -8.08 -16.91 7.26
CA LEU A 90 -8.41 -16.27 6.00
C LEU A 90 -9.79 -15.58 6.04
N SER A 91 -10.81 -16.25 6.60
CA SER A 91 -12.15 -15.65 6.71
C SER A 91 -12.16 -14.46 7.67
N ALA A 92 -11.42 -14.53 8.77
CA ALA A 92 -11.27 -13.43 9.71
C ALA A 92 -10.54 -12.23 9.08
N ILE A 93 -9.45 -12.47 8.34
CA ILE A 93 -8.73 -11.42 7.59
C ILE A 93 -9.64 -10.73 6.58
N ASN A 94 -10.39 -11.51 5.80
CA ASN A 94 -11.29 -10.96 4.79
C ASN A 94 -12.37 -10.08 5.44
N LEU A 95 -13.00 -10.57 6.50
CA LEU A 95 -14.00 -9.79 7.23
C LEU A 95 -13.41 -8.52 7.84
N TYR A 96 -12.22 -8.63 8.45
CA TYR A 96 -11.52 -7.49 9.05
C TYR A 96 -11.21 -6.40 8.03
N ASN A 97 -10.72 -6.79 6.85
CA ASN A 97 -10.44 -5.86 5.76
C ASN A 97 -11.71 -5.20 5.21
N LEU A 98 -12.77 -5.96 5.00
CA LEU A 98 -14.07 -5.42 4.54
C LEU A 98 -14.63 -4.36 5.50
N LEU A 99 -14.57 -4.62 6.80
CA LEU A 99 -15.01 -3.66 7.80
C LEU A 99 -14.08 -2.43 7.87
N TYR A 100 -12.77 -2.64 7.80
CA TYR A 100 -11.79 -1.55 7.80
C TYR A 100 -11.95 -0.64 6.57
N ASP A 101 -12.16 -1.21 5.39
CA ASP A 101 -12.38 -0.43 4.17
C ASP A 101 -13.69 0.40 4.26
N ARG A 102 -14.75 -0.15 4.86
CA ARG A 102 -15.97 0.61 5.15
C ARG A 102 -15.73 1.76 6.15
N ASN A 103 -14.96 1.47 7.20
CA ASN A 103 -14.58 2.50 8.18
C ASN A 103 -13.78 3.65 7.54
N ASN A 104 -12.92 3.34 6.56
CA ASN A 104 -12.17 4.36 5.83
C ASN A 104 -13.07 5.24 4.95
N ARG A 105 -14.16 4.69 4.40
CA ARG A 105 -15.11 5.46 3.60
C ARG A 105 -16.06 6.28 4.45
N ARG A 106 -16.59 5.68 5.51
CA ARG A 106 -17.44 6.36 6.49
C ARG A 106 -17.09 5.89 7.89
N LYS A 107 -16.45 6.76 8.64
CA LYS A 107 -15.91 6.45 9.97
C LYS A 107 -17.01 6.05 10.95
N PHE A 108 -16.94 4.86 11.51
CA PHE A 108 -17.78 4.34 12.58
C PHE A 108 -17.01 3.79 13.78
N ALA A 109 -15.70 3.63 13.64
CA ALA A 109 -14.82 3.16 14.70
C ALA A 109 -13.50 3.94 14.70
N ASP A 110 -12.92 4.13 15.87
CA ASP A 110 -11.62 4.78 16.00
C ASP A 110 -10.50 3.92 15.45
N GLU A 111 -9.48 4.57 14.91
CA GLU A 111 -8.32 3.90 14.31
C GLU A 111 -7.59 3.00 15.31
N SER A 112 -7.54 3.41 16.57
CA SER A 112 -6.90 2.64 17.65
C SER A 112 -7.52 1.27 17.92
N LEU A 113 -8.78 1.03 17.52
CA LEU A 113 -9.44 -0.27 17.64
C LEU A 113 -8.92 -1.30 16.65
N TRP A 114 -8.37 -0.84 15.54
CA TRP A 114 -7.78 -1.69 14.50
C TRP A 114 -6.32 -2.03 14.77
N GLN A 115 -5.65 -1.24 15.61
CA GLN A 115 -4.21 -1.35 15.86
C GLN A 115 -3.91 -2.30 17.04
N TRP A 116 -2.85 -3.10 16.87
CA TRP A 116 -2.37 -3.96 17.96
C TRP A 116 -1.39 -3.19 18.85
N LYS A 117 -1.72 -3.08 20.14
CA LYS A 117 -0.98 -2.26 21.11
C LYS A 117 0.46 -2.72 21.35
N LYS A 118 0.78 -3.98 21.10
CA LYS A 118 2.11 -4.58 21.38
C LYS A 118 2.62 -5.36 20.17
N LEU A 119 3.06 -4.63 19.15
CA LEU A 119 3.73 -5.22 17.99
C LEU A 119 5.23 -4.93 18.09
N PRO A 120 6.11 -5.95 18.15
CA PRO A 120 7.55 -5.72 18.17
C PRO A 120 8.06 -5.41 16.76
N VAL A 121 8.05 -4.14 16.40
CA VAL A 121 8.44 -3.61 15.08
C VAL A 121 9.88 -3.99 14.75
N GLU A 122 10.79 -3.92 15.72
CA GLU A 122 12.21 -4.28 15.57
C GLU A 122 12.37 -5.75 15.15
N MET A 123 11.53 -6.64 15.68
CA MET A 123 11.57 -8.05 15.28
C MET A 123 11.06 -8.23 13.85
N ILE A 124 10.00 -7.54 13.45
CA ILE A 124 9.48 -7.56 12.07
C ILE A 124 10.57 -7.08 11.11
N ILE A 125 11.21 -5.97 11.43
CA ILE A 125 12.34 -5.43 10.67
C ILE A 125 13.48 -6.45 10.58
N GLY A 126 13.87 -7.06 11.71
CA GLY A 126 14.93 -8.07 11.74
C GLY A 126 14.64 -9.28 10.85
N LEU A 127 13.39 -9.72 10.78
CA LEU A 127 12.95 -10.82 9.92
C LEU A 127 12.99 -10.46 8.42
N LEU A 128 12.68 -9.22 8.08
CA LEU A 128 12.76 -8.73 6.71
C LEU A 128 14.21 -8.60 6.25
N ASN A 129 15.09 -8.21 7.16
CA ASN A 129 16.49 -7.91 6.88
C ASN A 129 17.36 -9.16 6.69
N ASN A 130 16.98 -10.28 7.25
CA ASN A 130 17.73 -11.53 7.17
C ASN A 130 16.86 -12.70 6.69
N PRO A 131 16.35 -12.66 5.45
CA PRO A 131 15.51 -13.74 4.92
C PRO A 131 16.28 -15.07 4.83
N SER A 132 17.62 -15.03 4.78
CA SER A 132 18.48 -16.22 4.71
C SER A 132 18.79 -16.84 6.08
N ALA A 133 18.62 -16.10 7.17
CA ALA A 133 18.85 -16.60 8.53
C ALA A 133 17.63 -17.40 9.05
N SER A 134 16.47 -17.20 8.43
CA SER A 134 15.28 -18.01 8.64
C SER A 134 15.15 -18.98 7.46
N SER A 135 15.26 -20.28 7.72
CA SER A 135 14.77 -21.27 6.75
C SER A 135 13.38 -20.82 6.29
N GLN A 136 13.03 -20.99 5.01
CA GLN A 136 11.73 -20.59 4.42
C GLN A 136 10.49 -21.10 5.18
N THR A 137 10.69 -21.86 6.24
CA THR A 137 9.71 -22.47 7.14
C THR A 137 9.58 -21.79 8.50
N ASP A 138 10.27 -20.66 8.74
CA ASP A 138 10.13 -19.99 10.05
C ASP A 138 8.77 -19.29 10.16
N SER A 139 7.95 -19.78 11.10
CA SER A 139 6.61 -19.25 11.38
C SER A 139 6.60 -17.74 11.69
N LYS A 140 7.70 -17.18 12.19
CA LYS A 140 7.80 -15.73 12.47
C LYS A 140 7.88 -14.90 11.20
N THR A 141 8.68 -15.33 10.24
CA THR A 141 8.79 -14.65 8.92
C THR A 141 7.46 -14.71 8.19
N PHE A 142 6.76 -15.84 8.26
CA PHE A 142 5.43 -15.99 7.71
C PHE A 142 4.43 -15.01 8.38
N CYS A 143 4.42 -14.93 9.72
CA CYS A 143 3.57 -13.98 10.45
C CYS A 143 3.87 -12.53 10.08
N ALA A 144 5.14 -12.13 10.00
CA ALA A 144 5.55 -10.79 9.58
C ALA A 144 5.03 -10.47 8.16
N SER A 145 5.19 -11.40 7.22
CA SER A 145 4.67 -11.26 5.86
C SER A 145 3.14 -11.11 5.83
N MET A 146 2.41 -11.91 6.62
CA MET A 146 0.95 -11.80 6.74
C MET A 146 0.52 -10.43 7.25
N LEU A 147 1.19 -9.89 8.28
CA LEU A 147 0.89 -8.57 8.82
C LEU A 147 1.10 -7.48 7.77
N LEU A 148 2.22 -7.53 7.05
CA LEU A 148 2.58 -6.49 6.08
C LEU A 148 1.69 -6.51 4.84
N HIS A 149 1.36 -7.69 4.32
CA HIS A 149 0.67 -7.80 3.04
C HIS A 149 -0.85 -7.97 3.16
N ARG A 150 -1.35 -8.51 4.27
CA ARG A 150 -2.77 -8.83 4.42
C ARG A 150 -3.53 -7.91 5.34
N ILE A 151 -2.91 -7.48 6.44
CA ILE A 151 -3.55 -6.65 7.47
C ILE A 151 -2.62 -5.54 7.98
N PRO A 152 -2.03 -4.70 7.10
CA PRO A 152 -1.09 -3.64 7.53
C PRO A 152 -1.69 -2.63 8.50
N GLN A 153 -3.01 -2.49 8.54
CA GLN A 153 -3.74 -1.58 9.44
C GLN A 153 -3.64 -1.96 10.93
N VAL A 154 -3.17 -3.16 11.27
CA VAL A 154 -2.88 -3.51 12.67
C VAL A 154 -1.67 -2.76 13.23
N MET A 155 -0.86 -2.17 12.35
CA MET A 155 0.25 -1.27 12.66
C MET A 155 -0.20 0.17 12.48
N ASN A 156 0.23 1.05 13.39
CA ASN A 156 0.02 2.48 13.22
C ASN A 156 0.88 3.03 12.05
N PHE A 157 0.60 4.28 11.67
CA PHE A 157 1.27 4.89 10.52
C PHE A 157 2.79 4.95 10.71
N ASP A 158 3.28 5.37 11.88
CA ASP A 158 4.71 5.53 12.15
C ASP A 158 5.45 4.18 12.10
N GLN A 159 4.84 3.12 12.62
CA GLN A 159 5.38 1.76 12.50
C GLN A 159 5.52 1.32 11.04
N ARG A 160 4.50 1.57 10.22
CA ARG A 160 4.53 1.26 8.78
C ARG A 160 5.60 2.06 8.05
N VAL A 161 5.73 3.36 8.36
CA VAL A 161 6.79 4.23 7.81
C VAL A 161 8.16 3.71 8.20
N THR A 162 8.37 3.37 9.47
CA THR A 162 9.66 2.84 9.95
C THR A 162 10.05 1.56 9.24
N ILE A 163 9.13 0.60 9.11
CA ILE A 163 9.37 -0.66 8.40
C ILE A 163 9.71 -0.38 6.93
N PHE A 164 8.91 0.45 6.26
CA PHE A 164 9.11 0.79 4.86
C PHE A 164 10.47 1.47 4.64
N ALA A 165 10.80 2.49 5.45
CA ALA A 165 12.06 3.23 5.32
C ALA A 165 13.27 2.32 5.54
N THR A 166 13.20 1.41 6.52
CA THR A 166 14.28 0.46 6.80
C THR A 166 14.47 -0.53 5.66
N THR A 167 13.38 -1.11 5.15
CA THR A 167 13.43 -2.04 4.01
C THR A 167 13.95 -1.34 2.76
N LEU A 168 13.49 -0.10 2.51
CA LEU A 168 13.95 0.69 1.38
C LEU A 168 15.46 1.00 1.49
N GLY A 169 15.93 1.41 2.68
CA GLY A 169 17.34 1.70 2.93
C GLY A 169 18.26 0.51 2.62
N GLN A 170 17.81 -0.71 2.86
CA GLN A 170 18.57 -1.91 2.49
C GLN A 170 18.65 -2.10 0.98
N HIS A 171 17.52 -1.97 0.28
CA HIS A 171 17.52 -2.02 -1.18
C HIS A 171 18.40 -0.94 -1.82
N VAL A 172 18.47 0.26 -1.21
CA VAL A 172 19.38 1.31 -1.64
C VAL A 172 20.85 0.87 -1.46
N ASN A 173 21.19 0.28 -0.31
CA ASN A 173 22.55 -0.21 -0.03
C ASN A 173 22.95 -1.37 -0.94
N GLU A 174 22.04 -2.31 -1.22
CA GLU A 174 22.28 -3.44 -2.14
C GLU A 174 22.51 -2.98 -3.58
N ASN A 175 21.91 -1.87 -4.00
CA ASN A 175 22.05 -1.28 -5.33
C ASN A 175 23.05 -0.10 -5.33
N PHE A 176 23.87 0.03 -4.28
CA PHE A 176 24.87 1.08 -4.22
C PHE A 176 25.92 0.88 -5.32
N VAL A 177 26.05 1.91 -6.15
CA VAL A 177 27.07 1.98 -7.22
C VAL A 177 28.11 3.02 -6.82
N GLU A 178 29.40 2.67 -6.91
CA GLU A 178 30.46 3.59 -6.57
C GLU A 178 30.39 4.90 -7.39
N PRO A 179 30.84 6.03 -6.81
CA PRO A 179 30.94 7.29 -7.54
C PRO A 179 31.75 7.10 -8.86
N GLY A 180 31.14 7.51 -9.97
CA GLY A 180 31.76 7.37 -11.30
C GLY A 180 31.25 6.21 -12.15
N HIS A 181 30.46 5.27 -11.60
CA HIS A 181 29.94 4.11 -12.34
C HIS A 181 28.41 4.19 -12.57
N GLY A 182 27.81 5.38 -12.51
CA GLY A 182 26.38 5.58 -12.76
C GLY A 182 26.03 5.72 -14.24
N ILE A 183 24.71 5.63 -14.52
CA ILE A 183 24.15 5.92 -15.84
C ILE A 183 24.19 7.44 -16.05
N SER A 184 24.94 7.90 -17.05
CA SER A 184 25.02 9.31 -17.39
C SER A 184 23.94 9.68 -18.40
N VAL A 185 23.17 10.74 -18.11
CA VAL A 185 22.13 11.27 -18.99
C VAL A 185 22.31 12.76 -19.23
N LYS A 186 22.11 13.19 -20.48
CA LYS A 186 22.20 14.59 -20.88
C LYS A 186 20.81 15.18 -21.09
N ILE A 187 20.50 16.24 -20.40
CA ILE A 187 19.16 16.83 -20.34
C ILE A 187 19.23 18.31 -20.71
N ARG A 188 18.47 18.71 -21.70
CA ARG A 188 18.28 20.11 -22.05
C ARG A 188 17.24 20.73 -21.11
N ARG A 189 17.55 21.85 -20.48
CA ARG A 189 16.61 22.54 -19.60
C ARG A 189 15.30 22.94 -20.29
N SER A 190 15.38 23.29 -21.58
CA SER A 190 14.22 23.66 -22.40
C SER A 190 13.32 22.46 -22.80
N HIS A 191 13.86 21.25 -22.74
CA HIS A 191 13.16 20.00 -23.14
C HIS A 191 13.25 18.95 -22.01
N LEU A 192 13.10 19.42 -20.78
CA LEU A 192 13.35 18.64 -19.56
C LEU A 192 12.55 17.32 -19.53
N TYR A 193 11.26 17.38 -19.84
CA TYR A 193 10.38 16.22 -19.78
C TYR A 193 10.64 15.25 -20.96
N GLU A 194 10.77 15.78 -22.15
CA GLU A 194 10.96 15.00 -23.37
C GLU A 194 12.30 14.25 -23.32
N ASP A 195 13.37 14.95 -22.91
CA ASP A 195 14.68 14.34 -22.79
C ASP A 195 14.71 13.31 -21.64
N ALA A 196 14.08 13.64 -20.49
CA ALA A 196 13.97 12.70 -19.37
C ALA A 196 13.20 11.43 -19.78
N MET A 197 12.10 11.57 -20.49
CA MET A 197 11.33 10.43 -20.96
C MET A 197 12.14 9.57 -21.95
N ARG A 198 12.86 10.21 -22.88
CA ARG A 198 13.69 9.50 -23.86
C ARG A 198 14.83 8.73 -23.20
N GLU A 199 15.54 9.36 -22.26
CA GLU A 199 16.75 8.79 -21.63
C GLU A 199 16.43 7.81 -20.51
N LEU A 200 15.43 8.12 -19.66
CA LEU A 200 15.17 7.34 -18.44
C LEU A 200 14.08 6.27 -18.61
N ASN A 201 13.11 6.46 -19.52
CA ASN A 201 12.02 5.48 -19.66
C ASN A 201 12.51 4.08 -20.11
N PRO A 202 13.51 3.94 -20.99
CA PRO A 202 14.04 2.64 -21.38
C PRO A 202 14.76 1.89 -20.24
N LEU A 203 15.26 2.59 -19.23
CA LEU A 203 16.02 2.01 -18.13
C LEU A 203 15.20 1.08 -17.24
N LYS A 204 13.89 1.30 -17.14
CA LYS A 204 12.97 0.45 -16.35
C LYS A 204 13.48 0.13 -14.94
N ALA A 205 13.93 -1.11 -14.69
CA ALA A 205 14.45 -1.55 -13.39
C ALA A 205 15.80 -0.91 -13.06
N ASP A 206 16.62 -0.59 -14.07
CA ASP A 206 17.95 0.02 -13.90
C ASP A 206 17.88 1.47 -13.39
N LEU A 207 16.67 2.08 -13.40
CA LEU A 207 16.40 3.34 -12.70
C LEU A 207 16.75 3.29 -11.20
N LYS A 208 16.78 2.12 -10.57
CA LYS A 208 17.27 1.97 -9.19
C LYS A 208 18.74 2.31 -9.04
N GLY A 209 19.53 2.11 -10.10
CA GLY A 209 20.94 2.48 -10.12
C GLY A 209 21.18 3.99 -9.99
N ARG A 210 22.44 4.34 -9.78
CA ARG A 210 22.87 5.75 -9.72
C ARG A 210 22.75 6.41 -11.10
N ILE A 211 22.08 7.56 -11.13
CA ILE A 211 21.91 8.38 -12.34
C ILE A 211 22.72 9.66 -12.15
N GLN A 212 23.56 9.95 -13.13
CA GLN A 212 24.31 11.21 -13.23
C GLN A 212 23.67 12.09 -14.31
N VAL A 213 23.18 13.25 -13.91
CA VAL A 213 22.54 14.19 -14.83
C VAL A 213 23.52 15.29 -15.17
N SER A 214 23.72 15.54 -16.47
CA SER A 214 24.39 16.73 -16.99
C SER A 214 23.36 17.58 -17.74
N PHE A 215 23.23 18.82 -17.33
CA PHE A 215 22.44 19.79 -18.10
C PHE A 215 23.27 20.26 -19.28
N VAL A 216 22.61 20.37 -20.42
CA VAL A 216 23.21 20.87 -21.64
C VAL A 216 22.43 22.05 -22.22
N ASP A 217 23.14 22.95 -22.87
CA ASP A 217 22.52 24.07 -23.60
C ASP A 217 21.89 23.60 -24.93
N GLN A 218 21.33 24.54 -25.68
CA GLN A 218 20.72 24.27 -27.00
C GLN A 218 21.72 23.74 -28.05
N PHE A 219 23.02 23.91 -27.82
CA PHE A 219 24.10 23.42 -28.70
C PHE A 219 24.67 22.08 -28.23
N GLY A 220 24.18 21.53 -27.11
CA GLY A 220 24.65 20.26 -26.54
C GLY A 220 25.93 20.38 -25.72
N LEU A 221 26.37 21.60 -25.37
CA LEU A 221 27.51 21.84 -24.49
C LEU A 221 27.09 21.70 -23.05
N ASP A 222 27.89 20.96 -22.27
CA ASP A 222 27.64 20.74 -20.85
C ASP A 222 27.69 22.08 -20.06
N GLU A 223 26.67 22.36 -19.25
CA GLU A 223 26.71 23.48 -18.32
C GLU A 223 27.80 23.21 -17.27
N ALA A 224 28.55 24.27 -16.93
CA ALA A 224 29.58 24.18 -15.92
C ALA A 224 28.97 23.88 -14.54
N GLY A 225 29.09 22.65 -14.09
CA GLY A 225 28.62 22.22 -12.78
C GLY A 225 29.27 20.91 -12.37
N ILE A 226 29.74 20.82 -11.13
CA ILE A 226 30.22 19.57 -10.54
C ILE A 226 29.03 18.94 -9.83
N ASP A 227 28.61 17.72 -10.28
CA ASP A 227 27.52 17.00 -9.63
C ASP A 227 27.97 16.40 -8.28
N GLY A 228 27.80 17.18 -7.23
CA GLY A 228 27.91 16.71 -5.84
C GLY A 228 26.60 16.04 -5.34
N GLY A 229 25.69 15.61 -6.24
CA GLY A 229 24.34 15.10 -5.91
C GLY A 229 23.24 16.17 -5.94
N GLY A 230 23.60 17.46 -6.06
CA GLY A 230 22.64 18.58 -6.14
C GLY A 230 21.93 18.65 -7.47
N LEU A 231 22.64 18.36 -8.57
CA LEU A 231 22.07 18.41 -9.92
C LEU A 231 20.95 17.36 -10.14
N PHE A 232 21.16 16.16 -9.62
CA PHE A 232 20.13 15.12 -9.69
C PHE A 232 18.86 15.51 -8.92
N LYS A 233 19.01 16.07 -7.71
CA LYS A 233 17.88 16.55 -6.91
C LYS A 233 17.16 17.71 -7.61
N GLU A 234 17.89 18.68 -8.15
CA GLU A 234 17.36 19.80 -8.95
C GLU A 234 16.58 19.27 -10.15
N PHE A 235 17.18 18.33 -10.89
CA PHE A 235 16.54 17.66 -12.04
C PHE A 235 15.23 17.00 -11.63
N MET A 236 15.22 16.16 -10.61
CA MET A 236 14.04 15.43 -10.14
C MET A 236 12.91 16.38 -9.71
N THR A 237 13.24 17.43 -8.96
CA THR A 237 12.26 18.44 -8.51
C THR A 237 11.68 19.20 -9.70
N SER A 238 12.52 19.63 -10.63
CA SER A 238 12.09 20.38 -11.83
C SER A 238 11.26 19.48 -12.78
N LEU A 239 11.67 18.22 -12.95
CA LEU A 239 10.94 17.24 -13.75
C LEU A 239 9.55 16.98 -13.16
N CYS A 240 9.44 16.72 -11.87
CA CYS A 240 8.16 16.50 -11.22
C CYS A 240 7.26 17.74 -11.32
N LYS A 241 7.80 18.92 -11.08
CA LYS A 241 7.03 20.17 -11.22
C LYS A 241 6.46 20.33 -12.63
N ARG A 242 7.26 20.04 -13.67
CA ARG A 242 6.82 20.15 -15.06
C ARG A 242 5.84 19.05 -15.46
N ALA A 243 6.13 17.83 -15.09
CA ALA A 243 5.39 16.63 -15.51
C ALA A 243 3.98 16.53 -14.89
N PHE A 244 3.83 17.02 -13.67
CA PHE A 244 2.55 17.04 -12.94
C PHE A 244 1.81 18.38 -13.05
N ASP A 245 2.33 19.32 -13.85
CA ASP A 245 1.61 20.54 -14.17
C ASP A 245 0.34 20.22 -14.99
N PRO A 246 -0.85 20.65 -14.54
CA PRO A 246 -2.10 20.42 -15.26
C PRO A 246 -2.10 20.99 -16.68
N GLU A 247 -1.33 22.08 -16.93
CA GLU A 247 -1.19 22.67 -18.26
C GLU A 247 -0.50 21.72 -19.25
N TYR A 248 0.29 20.75 -18.75
CA TYR A 248 0.88 19.72 -19.58
C TYR A 248 -0.16 18.70 -20.08
N GLY A 249 -1.32 18.63 -19.43
CA GLY A 249 -2.51 17.90 -19.87
C GLY A 249 -2.57 16.41 -19.51
N ILE A 250 -1.52 15.84 -18.91
CA ILE A 250 -1.52 14.44 -18.45
C ILE A 250 -2.32 14.28 -17.17
N PHE A 251 -2.30 15.29 -16.29
CA PHE A 251 -3.09 15.37 -15.07
C PHE A 251 -4.08 16.53 -15.12
N LYS A 252 -5.14 16.39 -14.35
CA LYS A 252 -6.09 17.46 -14.04
C LYS A 252 -6.09 17.72 -12.54
N GLN A 253 -6.66 18.84 -12.14
CA GLN A 253 -6.86 19.20 -10.73
C GLN A 253 -8.33 19.16 -10.37
N THR A 254 -8.61 18.78 -9.12
CA THR A 254 -9.90 19.02 -8.47
C THR A 254 -10.04 20.51 -8.13
N GLU A 255 -11.21 20.92 -7.68
CA GLU A 255 -11.44 22.29 -7.19
C GLU A 255 -10.53 22.66 -6.01
N THR A 256 -10.07 21.66 -5.25
CA THR A 256 -9.14 21.83 -4.12
C THR A 256 -7.66 21.76 -4.54
N GLY A 257 -7.36 21.65 -5.85
CA GLY A 257 -6.00 21.63 -6.38
C GLY A 257 -5.31 20.25 -6.34
N LEU A 258 -6.03 19.16 -6.01
CA LEU A 258 -5.47 17.82 -5.96
C LEU A 258 -5.45 17.19 -7.36
N LEU A 259 -4.36 16.50 -7.68
CA LEU A 259 -4.10 15.94 -9.00
C LEU A 259 -4.75 14.56 -9.20
N TYR A 260 -5.26 14.35 -10.40
CA TYR A 260 -5.73 13.05 -10.87
C TYR A 260 -5.47 12.88 -12.36
N PRO A 261 -5.37 11.63 -12.87
CA PRO A 261 -5.13 11.39 -14.29
C PRO A 261 -6.21 12.03 -15.17
N ASN A 262 -5.79 12.73 -16.22
CA ASN A 262 -6.73 13.34 -17.17
C ASN A 262 -7.41 12.24 -18.00
N PRO A 263 -8.73 12.07 -17.94
CA PRO A 263 -9.45 11.08 -18.73
C PRO A 263 -9.27 11.25 -20.25
N ASN A 264 -8.98 12.48 -20.70
CA ASN A 264 -8.79 12.82 -22.10
C ASN A 264 -7.30 12.90 -22.49
N SER A 265 -6.40 12.34 -21.69
CA SER A 265 -4.95 12.37 -21.96
C SER A 265 -4.57 11.70 -23.29
N ASN A 266 -5.38 10.76 -23.80
CA ASN A 266 -5.21 10.14 -25.11
C ASN A 266 -5.32 11.14 -26.27
N LEU A 267 -6.05 12.24 -26.11
CA LEU A 267 -6.16 13.31 -27.11
C LEU A 267 -4.92 14.22 -27.13
N ILE A 268 -4.14 14.21 -26.05
CA ILE A 268 -2.94 15.05 -25.90
C ILE A 268 -1.71 14.27 -26.35
N ALA A 269 -1.61 13.00 -25.95
CA ALA A 269 -0.51 12.13 -26.33
C ALA A 269 -1.06 10.75 -26.73
N GLY A 270 -0.80 10.31 -27.96
CA GLY A 270 -1.28 9.00 -28.46
C GLY A 270 -0.77 7.82 -27.63
N ASN A 271 0.39 7.94 -26.99
CA ASN A 271 1.01 6.96 -26.09
C ASN A 271 0.85 7.33 -24.61
N HIS A 272 -0.27 7.96 -24.24
CA HIS A 272 -0.51 8.50 -22.89
C HIS A 272 -0.25 7.51 -21.74
N LEU A 273 -0.53 6.22 -21.94
CA LEU A 273 -0.26 5.19 -20.92
C LEU A 273 1.23 5.01 -20.64
N GLU A 274 2.08 5.20 -21.63
CA GLU A 274 3.53 5.17 -21.46
C GLU A 274 4.01 6.37 -20.64
N HIS A 275 3.40 7.55 -20.84
CA HIS A 275 3.65 8.73 -20.00
C HIS A 275 3.29 8.46 -18.54
N PHE A 276 2.12 7.87 -18.25
CA PHE A 276 1.76 7.50 -16.86
C PHE A 276 2.72 6.48 -16.27
N ALA A 277 3.13 5.47 -17.05
CA ALA A 277 4.09 4.48 -16.60
C ALA A 277 5.47 5.11 -16.28
N PHE A 278 5.91 6.04 -17.11
CA PHE A 278 7.14 6.80 -16.88
C PHE A 278 7.05 7.63 -15.60
N LEU A 279 5.96 8.39 -15.43
CA LEU A 279 5.76 9.23 -14.25
C LEU A 279 5.68 8.42 -12.95
N GLY A 280 5.06 7.23 -13.01
CA GLY A 280 5.09 6.29 -11.88
C GLY A 280 6.51 5.84 -11.52
N ARG A 281 7.37 5.58 -12.53
CA ARG A 281 8.79 5.25 -12.30
C ARG A 281 9.57 6.42 -11.70
N ILE A 282 9.30 7.66 -12.16
CA ILE A 282 9.95 8.87 -11.62
C ILE A 282 9.54 9.10 -10.16
N LEU A 283 8.27 8.95 -9.82
CA LEU A 283 7.83 8.99 -8.42
C LEU A 283 8.49 7.89 -7.58
N GLY A 284 8.55 6.67 -8.11
CA GLY A 284 9.26 5.56 -7.46
C GLY A 284 10.75 5.88 -7.24
N LYS A 285 11.41 6.50 -8.22
CA LYS A 285 12.81 6.94 -8.09
C LYS A 285 12.96 8.05 -7.05
N ALA A 286 12.04 9.02 -7.00
CA ALA A 286 12.05 10.07 -5.98
C ALA A 286 11.96 9.47 -4.56
N VAL A 287 11.04 8.51 -4.35
CA VAL A 287 10.92 7.78 -3.08
C VAL A 287 12.19 7.00 -2.76
N PHE A 288 12.78 6.32 -3.76
CA PHE A 288 14.00 5.52 -3.61
C PHE A 288 15.21 6.37 -3.20
N GLU A 289 15.32 7.58 -3.72
CA GLU A 289 16.40 8.54 -3.41
C GLU A 289 16.10 9.43 -2.19
N GLY A 290 14.92 9.27 -1.56
CA GLY A 290 14.49 10.12 -0.45
C GLY A 290 14.25 11.59 -0.85
N ILE A 291 13.93 11.84 -2.12
CA ILE A 291 13.65 13.19 -2.65
C ILE A 291 12.17 13.49 -2.45
N LEU A 292 11.89 14.54 -1.67
CA LEU A 292 10.54 15.08 -1.52
C LEU A 292 10.12 15.77 -2.81
N VAL A 293 8.95 15.42 -3.33
CA VAL A 293 8.33 16.03 -4.51
C VAL A 293 6.98 16.64 -4.15
N GLU A 294 6.58 17.70 -4.87
CA GLU A 294 5.42 18.52 -4.52
C GLU A 294 4.03 17.98 -4.96
N PRO A 295 3.87 17.09 -5.96
CA PRO A 295 2.54 16.67 -6.42
C PRO A 295 1.66 16.13 -5.29
N GLN A 296 0.44 16.68 -5.17
CA GLN A 296 -0.57 16.19 -4.24
C GLN A 296 -1.69 15.54 -5.03
N PHE A 297 -1.97 14.27 -4.72
CA PHE A 297 -2.95 13.48 -5.46
C PHE A 297 -4.30 13.39 -4.75
N ALA A 298 -5.36 13.34 -5.54
CA ALA A 298 -6.72 13.16 -5.03
C ALA A 298 -6.88 11.79 -4.35
N PRO A 299 -7.63 11.71 -3.23
CA PRO A 299 -7.82 10.47 -2.47
C PRO A 299 -8.35 9.32 -3.32
N PHE A 300 -9.30 9.57 -4.22
CA PHE A 300 -9.83 8.54 -5.10
C PHE A 300 -8.78 7.96 -6.07
N PHE A 301 -7.81 8.77 -6.51
CA PHE A 301 -6.70 8.28 -7.32
C PHE A 301 -5.74 7.43 -6.47
N LEU A 302 -5.39 7.90 -5.26
CA LEU A 302 -4.54 7.13 -4.33
C LEU A 302 -5.19 5.81 -3.93
N ASN A 303 -6.51 5.77 -3.75
CA ASN A 303 -7.25 4.54 -3.51
C ASN A 303 -7.07 3.52 -4.65
N LYS A 304 -7.10 3.99 -5.91
CA LYS A 304 -6.83 3.13 -7.07
C LYS A 304 -5.41 2.60 -7.10
N VAL A 305 -4.42 3.42 -6.75
CA VAL A 305 -3.01 2.99 -6.62
C VAL A 305 -2.89 1.90 -5.54
N LEU A 306 -3.66 2.00 -4.46
CA LEU A 306 -3.72 1.01 -3.38
C LEU A 306 -4.59 -0.23 -3.72
N GLY A 307 -5.18 -0.29 -4.92
CA GLY A 307 -6.09 -1.38 -5.30
C GLY A 307 -7.45 -1.34 -4.61
N ARG A 308 -7.81 -0.22 -3.98
CA ARG A 308 -9.11 -0.03 -3.31
C ARG A 308 -10.21 0.35 -4.29
N THR A 309 -11.44 0.02 -3.93
CA THR A 309 -12.64 0.45 -4.67
C THR A 309 -13.04 1.84 -4.23
N ASN A 310 -13.30 2.73 -5.20
CA ASN A 310 -13.90 4.03 -4.92
C ASN A 310 -15.43 3.95 -5.02
N TYR A 311 -16.09 4.77 -4.25
CA TYR A 311 -17.54 5.02 -4.28
C TYR A 311 -17.79 6.45 -4.75
N VAL A 312 -19.06 6.77 -5.03
CA VAL A 312 -19.43 8.10 -5.52
C VAL A 312 -19.00 9.21 -4.56
N ASP A 313 -19.09 8.95 -3.26
CA ASP A 313 -18.72 9.90 -2.21
C ASP A 313 -17.19 10.17 -2.15
N ASP A 314 -16.38 9.27 -2.69
CA ASP A 314 -14.91 9.46 -2.77
C ASP A 314 -14.50 10.43 -3.90
N LEU A 315 -15.45 10.79 -4.78
CA LEU A 315 -15.20 11.63 -5.96
C LEU A 315 -15.44 13.13 -5.69
N GLN A 316 -15.77 13.49 -4.47
CA GLN A 316 -16.02 14.87 -4.04
C GLN A 316 -14.77 15.63 -3.66
#